data_a55b384f012e2a128c1be291714aa6da
#
_entry.id   a55b384f012e2a128c1be291714aa6da
#
_cell.length_a   1.000
_cell.length_b   1.000
_cell.length_c   1.000
_cell.angle_alpha   90.00
_cell.angle_beta   90.00
_cell.angle_gamma   90.00
#
_symmetry.space_group_name_H-M   'P 1'
#
loop_
_entity.id
_entity.type
_entity.pdbx_description
1 polymer ?
#
loop_
_entity_poly.entity_id
_entity_poly.type
_entity_poly.pdbx_seq_one_letter_code
_entity_poly.pdbx_strand_id
1 'polypeptide(L)'
;MAAFGNPLHKKHLPDSLQAPERAGYDPGPMTWAKFLLLALLSAVACAQTVSTKELESAFSDAHALYLDLHQNPELSSHETQTAAKLAGRLRSAGYDVTEHVGGTGVVAILKNGPGPTIMLRTELDALPVEEKTGLPYASKVHAKDDAGHDVSVMHACGHDLHMAAILGTAEMMAHSKDTWHGTLMLIGQPAEETISGAEGMIRDGLFTRFPKPDVAVALHVGNALPAGAAAITPGIYNTNADSLHITIYGKGGHGALPQTAIDPIVIAARTILSLQTIVSREVRPGEMAVVTVGYIQAGTKNNIIPDHAEMGLTVRTFKQDVRKQILAAIARIAKAEAAAAGAPREPLVERYEGTDLVYNNPALAERLRAPLEVALGKGKVVTAEPIAPSEDFSYFVEQGVPGFYFSLGGADPEKFAQAKAAGTELPSNHSPLFAPDVDPALHAGIVAEVAVLQNLLNASVEELRKLTAPN
;
A
#
# COMPACT_ATOMS: atom_id res chain seq x y z
N MET A 1 10.50 11.98 -59.00
CA MET A 1 9.60 11.68 -60.12
C MET A 1 8.44 10.87 -59.66
N ALA A 2 7.24 11.27 -60.07
CA ALA A 2 5.91 10.69 -59.93
C ALA A 2 5.20 10.82 -58.55
N ALA A 3 4.36 11.86 -58.52
CA ALA A 3 3.23 12.06 -57.62
C ALA A 3 2.04 11.19 -58.07
N PHE A 4 1.28 10.68 -57.09
CA PHE A 4 -0.12 10.29 -57.30
C PHE A 4 -0.98 10.94 -56.23
N GLY A 5 -1.75 11.95 -56.68
CA GLY A 5 -2.86 12.49 -55.94
C GLY A 5 -4.14 11.71 -56.26
N ASN A 6 -5.07 11.68 -55.30
CA ASN A 6 -6.42 11.25 -55.54
C ASN A 6 -7.43 12.19 -54.87
N PRO A 7 -8.52 12.59 -55.52
CA PRO A 7 -9.37 13.70 -55.14
C PRO A 7 -10.54 13.30 -54.23
N LEU A 8 -10.89 14.23 -53.34
CA LEU A 8 -12.05 14.21 -52.45
C LEU A 8 -13.38 14.32 -53.24
N HIS A 9 -14.27 13.35 -53.04
CA HIS A 9 -15.68 13.46 -53.43
C HIS A 9 -16.49 14.13 -52.31
N LYS A 10 -16.98 15.35 -52.60
CA LYS A 10 -18.07 15.99 -51.85
C LYS A 10 -19.39 15.31 -52.21
N LYS A 11 -20.12 14.80 -51.26
CA LYS A 11 -21.55 14.46 -51.40
C LYS A 11 -22.40 15.54 -50.72
N HIS A 12 -23.31 16.12 -51.52
CA HIS A 12 -24.38 17.03 -51.13
C HIS A 12 -25.40 16.31 -50.22
N LEU A 13 -25.85 17.01 -49.20
CA LEU A 13 -27.05 16.69 -48.40
C LEU A 13 -28.23 17.50 -48.98
N PRO A 14 -29.47 16.93 -49.06
CA PRO A 14 -30.65 17.69 -49.49
C PRO A 14 -31.31 18.43 -48.33
N ASP A 15 -31.71 19.69 -48.61
CA ASP A 15 -32.62 20.49 -47.80
C ASP A 15 -34.03 19.91 -47.84
N SER A 16 -34.64 19.86 -46.70
CA SER A 16 -36.08 20.03 -46.45
C SER A 16 -36.56 19.17 -45.23
N LEU A 17 -36.86 19.83 -44.13
CA LEU A 17 -37.99 19.48 -43.30
C LEU A 17 -38.32 20.69 -42.40
N GLN A 18 -39.52 21.24 -42.73
CA GLN A 18 -40.15 22.36 -42.00
C GLN A 18 -40.60 21.92 -40.59
N ALA A 19 -40.46 22.81 -39.62
CA ALA A 19 -40.93 22.64 -38.26
C ALA A 19 -42.48 22.87 -38.18
N PRO A 20 -43.19 22.13 -37.33
CA PRO A 20 -44.57 22.44 -37.04
C PRO A 20 -44.70 23.52 -35.95
N GLU A 21 -45.75 24.33 -36.11
CA GLU A 21 -46.13 25.48 -35.24
C GLU A 21 -46.38 25.09 -33.77
N ARG A 22 -46.02 26.00 -32.91
CA ARG A 22 -46.24 25.92 -31.47
C ARG A 22 -47.72 26.20 -31.13
N ALA A 23 -48.38 25.24 -30.50
CA ALA A 23 -49.58 25.48 -29.72
C ALA A 23 -49.17 26.05 -28.34
N GLY A 24 -49.74 27.21 -27.97
CA GLY A 24 -49.47 27.86 -26.71
C GLY A 24 -50.04 27.09 -25.53
N TYR A 25 -49.18 26.91 -24.51
CA TYR A 25 -49.61 26.47 -23.20
C TYR A 25 -49.20 27.54 -22.19
N ASP A 26 -50.16 28.15 -21.52
CA ASP A 26 -50.00 29.16 -20.47
C ASP A 26 -49.91 28.42 -19.12
N PRO A 27 -48.79 28.41 -18.42
CA PRO A 27 -48.74 27.92 -17.05
C PRO A 27 -48.94 29.05 -16.08
N GLY A 28 -50.14 29.10 -15.46
CA GLY A 28 -50.38 29.95 -14.33
C GLY A 28 -49.36 29.79 -13.20
N PRO A 29 -49.12 30.85 -12.40
CA PRO A 29 -48.07 30.86 -11.41
C PRO A 29 -48.43 30.11 -10.13
N MET A 30 -47.40 29.53 -9.50
CA MET A 30 -47.36 29.00 -8.14
C MET A 30 -47.75 27.54 -7.92
N THR A 31 -46.70 26.72 -7.86
CA THR A 31 -46.60 25.64 -6.82
C THR A 31 -45.22 24.94 -6.76
N TRP A 32 -44.32 25.16 -7.73
CA TRP A 32 -43.04 24.45 -7.80
C TRP A 32 -41.93 25.06 -6.96
N ALA A 33 -42.00 26.34 -6.58
CA ALA A 33 -40.94 27.05 -5.80
C ALA A 33 -40.89 26.59 -4.33
N LYS A 34 -41.97 26.02 -3.76
CA LYS A 34 -41.96 25.58 -2.36
C LYS A 34 -41.41 24.18 -2.17
N PHE A 35 -41.45 23.32 -3.19
CA PHE A 35 -40.85 21.96 -3.12
C PHE A 35 -39.34 21.97 -3.38
N LEU A 36 -38.83 22.88 -4.20
CA LEU A 36 -37.40 23.00 -4.43
C LEU A 36 -36.65 23.66 -3.22
N LEU A 37 -37.33 24.50 -2.44
CA LEU A 37 -36.72 25.14 -1.25
C LEU A 37 -36.63 24.14 -0.07
N LEU A 38 -37.54 23.18 0.06
CA LEU A 38 -37.48 22.12 1.10
C LEU A 38 -36.46 21.01 0.73
N ALA A 39 -36.26 20.71 -0.55
CA ALA A 39 -35.26 19.74 -0.99
C ALA A 39 -33.81 20.26 -0.93
N LEU A 40 -33.63 21.59 -1.07
CA LEU A 40 -32.32 22.24 -0.91
C LEU A 40 -31.93 22.45 0.57
N LEU A 41 -32.91 22.52 1.50
CA LEU A 41 -32.64 22.62 2.93
C LEU A 41 -32.35 21.27 3.60
N SER A 42 -32.70 20.15 2.99
CA SER A 42 -32.35 18.79 3.50
C SER A 42 -30.99 18.28 3.02
N ALA A 43 -30.33 18.93 2.06
CA ALA A 43 -29.01 18.55 1.57
C ALA A 43 -27.83 19.32 2.22
N VAL A 44 -28.15 20.28 3.11
CA VAL A 44 -27.13 21.08 3.83
C VAL A 44 -26.92 20.60 5.28
N ALA A 45 -27.65 19.61 5.73
CA ALA A 45 -27.53 19.09 7.08
C ALA A 45 -26.69 17.80 7.10
N CYS A 46 -25.38 17.91 7.10
CA CYS A 46 -24.38 17.12 7.86
C CYS A 46 -22.95 17.26 7.33
N ALA A 47 -22.51 18.49 7.11
CA ALA A 47 -21.10 18.79 7.28
C ALA A 47 -21.00 19.49 8.65
N GLN A 48 -21.06 18.73 9.74
CA GLN A 48 -20.53 19.21 11.00
C GLN A 48 -19.03 19.38 10.78
N THR A 49 -18.62 20.63 10.56
CA THR A 49 -17.21 21.00 10.49
C THR A 49 -16.59 20.62 11.83
N VAL A 50 -15.63 19.70 11.78
CA VAL A 50 -14.71 19.42 12.87
C VAL A 50 -14.28 20.76 13.46
N SER A 51 -14.37 20.92 14.79
CA SER A 51 -13.97 22.17 15.46
C SER A 51 -12.49 22.43 15.13
N THR A 52 -12.19 23.59 14.58
CA THR A 52 -10.81 23.99 14.22
C THR A 52 -9.87 23.87 15.42
N LYS A 53 -10.36 24.18 16.63
CA LYS A 53 -9.58 24.08 17.87
C LYS A 53 -9.23 22.64 18.24
N GLU A 54 -10.15 21.71 18.07
CA GLU A 54 -9.92 20.28 18.35
C GLU A 54 -8.93 19.69 17.34
N LEU A 55 -9.05 20.06 16.06
CA LEU A 55 -8.11 19.66 15.03
C LEU A 55 -6.70 20.22 15.29
N GLU A 56 -6.56 21.49 15.69
CA GLU A 56 -5.28 22.08 16.05
C GLU A 56 -4.63 21.38 17.26
N SER A 57 -5.44 20.99 18.26
CA SER A 57 -4.94 20.23 19.41
C SER A 57 -4.46 18.84 19.00
N ALA A 58 -5.29 18.10 18.28
CA ALA A 58 -4.95 16.74 17.81
C ALA A 58 -3.73 16.76 16.86
N PHE A 59 -3.63 17.77 16.00
CA PHE A 59 -2.44 17.97 15.16
C PHE A 59 -1.18 18.23 15.99
N SER A 60 -1.25 19.08 17.03
CA SER A 60 -0.08 19.36 17.88
C SER A 60 0.43 18.11 18.61
N ASP A 61 -0.49 17.28 19.13
CA ASP A 61 -0.15 16.04 19.82
C ASP A 61 0.39 14.98 18.84
N ALA A 62 -0.20 14.86 17.65
CA ALA A 62 0.26 14.01 16.57
C ALA A 62 1.66 14.42 16.06
N HIS A 63 1.90 15.72 15.85
CA HIS A 63 3.19 16.23 15.41
C HIS A 63 4.29 15.99 16.47
N ALA A 64 3.96 16.13 17.76
CA ALA A 64 4.90 15.80 18.82
C ALA A 64 5.26 14.31 18.84
N LEU A 65 4.28 13.42 18.58
CA LEU A 65 4.53 11.99 18.43
C LEU A 65 5.40 11.71 17.20
N TYR A 66 5.11 12.32 16.06
CA TYR A 66 5.92 12.20 14.85
C TYR A 66 7.40 12.48 15.12
N LEU A 67 7.71 13.63 15.74
CA LEU A 67 9.09 14.01 16.05
C LEU A 67 9.79 13.03 17.00
N ASP A 68 9.06 12.50 17.99
CA ASP A 68 9.61 11.52 18.92
C ASP A 68 9.89 10.18 18.22
N LEU A 69 8.97 9.69 17.37
CA LEU A 69 9.15 8.45 16.62
C LEU A 69 10.27 8.56 15.59
N HIS A 70 10.32 9.66 14.84
CA HIS A 70 11.36 9.91 13.83
C HIS A 70 12.77 9.90 14.41
N GLN A 71 12.95 10.45 15.63
CA GLN A 71 14.22 10.47 16.33
C GLN A 71 14.57 9.14 16.99
N ASN A 72 13.60 8.24 17.24
CA ASN A 72 13.75 7.00 17.97
C ASN A 72 13.13 5.82 17.22
N PRO A 73 13.49 5.57 15.95
CA PRO A 73 12.94 4.48 15.16
C PRO A 73 13.41 3.11 15.66
N GLU A 74 12.56 2.10 15.53
CA GLU A 74 12.88 0.71 15.87
C GLU A 74 12.67 -0.19 14.65
N LEU A 75 13.52 -1.20 14.47
CA LEU A 75 13.44 -2.15 13.36
C LEU A 75 12.21 -3.06 13.50
N SER A 76 11.81 -3.68 12.37
CA SER A 76 10.75 -4.70 12.29
C SER A 76 10.93 -5.77 13.39
N SER A 77 9.84 -6.14 14.05
CA SER A 77 9.79 -7.07 15.17
C SER A 77 10.47 -6.60 16.48
N HIS A 78 11.04 -5.41 16.51
CA HIS A 78 11.71 -4.81 17.67
C HIS A 78 11.01 -3.53 18.18
N GLU A 79 9.82 -3.20 17.69
CA GLU A 79 9.08 -1.93 17.88
C GLU A 79 8.50 -1.78 19.29
N THR A 80 9.26 -2.17 20.33
CA THR A 80 8.76 -2.24 21.70
C THR A 80 8.42 -0.87 22.28
N GLN A 81 9.28 0.12 22.10
CA GLN A 81 9.05 1.48 22.61
C GLN A 81 8.03 2.22 21.75
N THR A 82 8.11 2.01 20.43
CA THR A 82 7.17 2.57 19.43
C THR A 82 5.74 2.13 19.74
N ALA A 83 5.52 0.82 19.92
CA ALA A 83 4.23 0.26 20.30
C ALA A 83 3.72 0.81 21.65
N ALA A 84 4.58 0.87 22.67
CA ALA A 84 4.21 1.39 23.99
C ALA A 84 3.85 2.88 23.95
N LYS A 85 4.55 3.70 23.18
CA LYS A 85 4.24 5.13 22.98
C LYS A 85 2.87 5.29 22.34
N LEU A 86 2.60 4.62 21.20
CA LEU A 86 1.31 4.66 20.55
C LEU A 86 0.19 4.16 21.47
N ALA A 87 0.37 3.01 22.11
CA ALA A 87 -0.60 2.43 23.05
C ALA A 87 -0.94 3.40 24.21
N GLY A 88 0.08 4.03 24.79
CA GLY A 88 -0.10 5.03 25.85
C GLY A 88 -0.95 6.23 25.42
N ARG A 89 -0.69 6.76 24.22
CA ARG A 89 -1.45 7.87 23.63
C ARG A 89 -2.91 7.47 23.34
N LEU A 90 -3.13 6.30 22.74
CA LEU A 90 -4.48 5.80 22.46
C LEU A 90 -5.30 5.53 23.73
N ARG A 91 -4.67 5.05 24.83
CA ARG A 91 -5.32 4.95 26.15
C ARG A 91 -5.73 6.33 26.68
N SER A 92 -4.86 7.32 26.54
CA SER A 92 -5.15 8.70 26.94
C SER A 92 -6.31 9.31 26.15
N ALA A 93 -6.46 8.93 24.89
CA ALA A 93 -7.60 9.30 24.04
C ALA A 93 -8.89 8.51 24.35
N GLY A 94 -8.86 7.58 25.33
CA GLY A 94 -10.05 6.86 25.82
C GLY A 94 -10.36 5.54 25.12
N TYR A 95 -9.39 4.96 24.40
CA TYR A 95 -9.52 3.64 23.77
C TYR A 95 -9.20 2.51 24.76
N ASP A 96 -9.87 1.37 24.59
CA ASP A 96 -9.50 0.11 25.24
C ASP A 96 -8.37 -0.54 24.44
N VAL A 97 -7.15 -0.56 25.03
CA VAL A 97 -5.92 -0.90 24.30
C VAL A 97 -5.33 -2.21 24.80
N THR A 98 -5.11 -3.13 23.86
CA THR A 98 -4.38 -4.39 24.05
C THR A 98 -3.05 -4.32 23.29
N GLU A 99 -1.96 -4.56 23.99
CA GLU A 99 -0.61 -4.66 23.44
C GLU A 99 -0.21 -6.12 23.19
N HIS A 100 0.91 -6.32 22.49
CA HIS A 100 1.50 -7.63 22.20
C HIS A 100 0.60 -8.57 21.38
N VAL A 101 -0.12 -8.01 20.40
CA VAL A 101 -0.92 -8.79 19.45
C VAL A 101 -0.06 -9.11 18.23
N GLY A 102 0.33 -10.37 18.07
CA GLY A 102 1.24 -10.78 16.96
C GLY A 102 2.67 -10.27 17.13
N GLY A 103 3.18 -10.17 18.36
CA GLY A 103 4.49 -9.62 18.70
C GLY A 103 4.37 -8.28 19.41
N THR A 104 4.85 -7.21 18.83
CA THR A 104 4.78 -5.84 19.38
C THR A 104 3.48 -5.10 19.01
N GLY A 105 2.57 -5.74 18.25
CA GLY A 105 1.36 -5.12 17.74
C GLY A 105 0.40 -4.59 18.79
N VAL A 106 -0.35 -3.56 18.45
CA VAL A 106 -1.31 -2.84 19.29
C VAL A 106 -2.69 -2.90 18.67
N VAL A 107 -3.71 -3.21 19.47
CA VAL A 107 -5.13 -3.11 19.09
C VAL A 107 -5.84 -2.18 20.05
N ALA A 108 -6.50 -1.15 19.55
CA ALA A 108 -7.25 -0.18 20.34
C ALA A 108 -8.70 -0.09 19.86
N ILE A 109 -9.66 -0.25 20.77
CA ILE A 109 -11.09 -0.29 20.47
C ILE A 109 -11.81 0.89 21.11
N LEU A 110 -12.59 1.61 20.29
CA LEU A 110 -13.54 2.61 20.78
C LEU A 110 -14.94 2.24 20.32
N LYS A 111 -15.84 1.94 21.26
CA LYS A 111 -17.24 1.62 21.00
C LYS A 111 -18.11 2.87 21.17
N ASN A 112 -19.02 3.06 20.22
CA ASN A 112 -19.97 4.18 20.21
C ASN A 112 -21.35 3.73 19.71
N GLY A 113 -21.99 2.83 20.46
CA GLY A 113 -23.31 2.29 20.15
C GLY A 113 -23.33 1.21 19.05
N PRO A 114 -24.54 0.80 18.63
CA PRO A 114 -24.71 -0.18 17.54
C PRO A 114 -24.28 0.40 16.20
N GLY A 115 -23.62 -0.40 15.37
CA GLY A 115 -23.18 0.03 14.03
C GLY A 115 -22.10 -0.90 13.47
N PRO A 116 -21.47 -0.52 12.35
CA PRO A 116 -20.38 -1.29 11.76
C PRO A 116 -19.11 -1.26 12.63
N THR A 117 -18.26 -2.24 12.42
CA THR A 117 -16.88 -2.23 12.91
C THR A 117 -15.96 -1.81 11.78
N ILE A 118 -15.25 -0.70 11.96
CA ILE A 118 -14.29 -0.21 10.97
C ILE A 118 -12.89 -0.29 11.58
N MET A 119 -11.96 -0.90 10.84
CA MET A 119 -10.56 -0.99 11.23
C MET A 119 -9.76 0.09 10.48
N LEU A 120 -8.94 0.85 11.20
CA LEU A 120 -7.90 1.72 10.64
C LEU A 120 -6.54 1.18 11.08
N ARG A 121 -5.62 1.03 10.14
CA ARG A 121 -4.30 0.43 10.33
C ARG A 121 -3.18 1.45 10.12
N THR A 122 -2.18 1.38 10.97
CA THR A 122 -0.84 1.95 10.78
C THR A 122 0.22 0.88 10.99
N GLU A 123 1.42 1.12 10.49
CA GLU A 123 2.62 0.33 10.70
C GLU A 123 3.45 0.91 11.86
N LEU A 124 4.31 0.09 12.49
CA LEU A 124 5.13 0.51 13.63
C LEU A 124 6.62 0.58 13.33
N ASP A 125 7.10 -0.19 12.35
CA ASP A 125 8.50 -0.49 12.11
C ASP A 125 9.22 0.54 11.24
N ALA A 126 10.56 0.52 11.37
CA ALA A 126 11.50 1.33 10.60
C ALA A 126 12.52 0.42 9.90
N LEU A 127 13.33 1.02 9.02
CA LEU A 127 14.24 0.34 8.12
C LEU A 127 15.71 0.48 8.55
N PRO A 128 16.57 -0.50 8.20
CA PRO A 128 18.01 -0.43 8.42
C PRO A 128 18.68 0.52 7.40
N VAL A 129 18.35 1.81 7.45
CA VAL A 129 18.82 2.87 6.54
C VAL A 129 19.50 3.98 7.34
N GLU A 130 20.68 4.44 6.86
CA GLU A 130 21.34 5.63 7.40
C GLU A 130 20.67 6.89 6.86
N GLU A 131 20.06 7.68 7.73
CA GLU A 131 19.40 8.91 7.33
C GLU A 131 20.37 10.00 6.87
N LYS A 132 20.10 10.60 5.70
CA LYS A 132 20.89 11.66 5.07
C LYS A 132 20.07 12.88 4.68
N THR A 133 18.90 13.04 5.28
CA THR A 133 17.96 14.12 4.98
C THR A 133 18.49 15.50 5.38
N GLY A 134 19.33 15.57 6.40
CA GLY A 134 19.82 16.82 6.98
C GLY A 134 18.79 17.52 7.87
N LEU A 135 17.69 16.87 8.22
CA LEU A 135 16.68 17.41 9.13
C LEU A 135 17.25 17.61 10.53
N PRO A 136 16.82 18.65 11.26
CA PRO A 136 17.33 18.93 12.62
C PRO A 136 16.96 17.84 13.63
N TYR A 137 15.97 17.04 13.32
CA TYR A 137 15.48 15.91 14.11
C TYR A 137 15.77 14.54 13.46
N ALA A 138 16.68 14.49 12.48
CA ALA A 138 17.08 13.26 11.81
C ALA A 138 17.52 12.18 12.81
N SER A 139 17.17 10.92 12.52
CA SER A 139 17.56 9.77 13.33
C SER A 139 19.07 9.60 13.38
N LYS A 140 19.57 9.24 14.57
CA LYS A 140 20.95 8.81 14.84
C LYS A 140 20.99 7.46 15.54
N VAL A 141 19.89 6.73 15.46
CA VAL A 141 19.73 5.44 16.12
C VAL A 141 20.56 4.40 15.39
N HIS A 142 21.24 3.56 16.15
CA HIS A 142 21.88 2.34 15.73
C HIS A 142 21.27 1.17 16.49
N ALA A 143 21.01 0.07 15.79
CA ALA A 143 20.47 -1.15 16.37
C ALA A 143 21.19 -2.38 15.80
N LYS A 144 20.97 -3.53 16.41
CA LYS A 144 21.35 -4.82 15.84
C LYS A 144 20.21 -5.36 14.99
N ASP A 145 20.52 -5.73 13.74
CA ASP A 145 19.60 -6.53 12.92
C ASP A 145 19.54 -7.98 13.40
N ASP A 146 18.65 -8.79 12.83
CA ASP A 146 18.49 -10.21 13.19
C ASP A 146 19.75 -11.05 12.90
N ALA A 147 20.63 -10.58 12.03
CA ALA A 147 21.93 -11.21 11.76
C ALA A 147 23.03 -10.75 12.73
N GLY A 148 22.71 -9.81 13.64
CA GLY A 148 23.63 -9.25 14.64
C GLY A 148 24.56 -8.14 14.12
N HIS A 149 24.33 -7.63 12.90
CA HIS A 149 25.07 -6.50 12.37
C HIS A 149 24.59 -5.19 13.01
N ASP A 150 25.53 -4.26 13.21
CA ASP A 150 25.20 -2.91 13.65
C ASP A 150 24.73 -2.08 12.44
N VAL A 151 23.49 -1.59 12.48
CA VAL A 151 22.87 -0.84 11.39
C VAL A 151 22.29 0.48 11.89
N SER A 152 22.33 1.51 11.07
CA SER A 152 21.56 2.74 11.31
C SER A 152 20.10 2.49 11.07
N VAL A 153 19.20 3.19 11.77
CA VAL A 153 17.76 2.99 11.67
C VAL A 153 17.07 4.31 11.30
N MET A 154 16.14 4.26 10.35
CA MET A 154 15.36 5.42 9.86
C MET A 154 13.95 5.01 9.51
N HIS A 155 12.95 5.85 9.83
CA HIS A 155 11.61 5.75 9.25
C HIS A 155 11.61 6.16 7.76
N ALA A 156 12.34 5.41 6.94
CA ALA A 156 12.50 5.71 5.52
C ALA A 156 11.25 5.37 4.67
N CYS A 157 10.22 4.74 5.27
CA CYS A 157 8.94 4.49 4.65
C CYS A 157 7.82 5.46 5.09
N GLY A 158 8.05 6.22 6.19
CA GLY A 158 7.10 7.22 6.68
C GLY A 158 6.07 6.68 7.67
N HIS A 159 6.32 5.52 8.28
CA HIS A 159 5.42 4.91 9.27
C HIS A 159 5.25 5.77 10.52
N ASP A 160 6.23 6.59 10.88
CA ASP A 160 6.14 7.64 11.90
C ASP A 160 5.05 8.67 11.61
N LEU A 161 4.90 9.09 10.35
CA LEU A 161 3.82 9.99 9.91
C LEU A 161 2.47 9.27 9.93
N HIS A 162 2.42 7.99 9.54
CA HIS A 162 1.19 7.18 9.62
C HIS A 162 0.73 7.01 11.08
N MET A 163 1.65 6.69 12.01
CA MET A 163 1.34 6.61 13.45
C MET A 163 0.90 7.94 14.04
N ALA A 164 1.48 9.04 13.58
CA ALA A 164 1.04 10.37 13.99
C ALA A 164 -0.35 10.69 13.45
N ALA A 165 -0.64 10.35 12.19
CA ALA A 165 -1.96 10.58 11.59
C ALA A 165 -3.05 9.78 12.31
N ILE A 166 -2.81 8.49 12.59
CA ILE A 166 -3.80 7.66 13.33
C ILE A 166 -4.03 8.16 14.76
N LEU A 167 -3.01 8.72 15.44
CA LEU A 167 -3.21 9.36 16.75
C LEU A 167 -4.12 10.59 16.66
N GLY A 168 -3.82 11.52 15.75
CA GLY A 168 -4.67 12.70 15.55
C GLY A 168 -6.09 12.30 15.16
N THR A 169 -6.25 11.31 14.31
CA THR A 169 -7.55 10.71 13.94
C THR A 169 -8.25 10.10 15.15
N ALA A 170 -7.54 9.36 15.99
CA ALA A 170 -8.09 8.76 17.22
C ALA A 170 -8.64 9.81 18.16
N GLU A 171 -7.93 10.89 18.40
CA GLU A 171 -8.36 12.00 19.27
C GLU A 171 -9.58 12.70 18.68
N MET A 172 -9.58 12.99 17.39
CA MET A 172 -10.73 13.60 16.70
C MET A 172 -11.99 12.73 16.79
N MET A 173 -11.86 11.40 16.54
CA MET A 173 -13.00 10.47 16.62
C MET A 173 -13.50 10.31 18.06
N ALA A 174 -12.61 10.36 19.06
CA ALA A 174 -13.00 10.31 20.47
C ALA A 174 -13.75 11.56 20.93
N HIS A 175 -13.40 12.73 20.42
CA HIS A 175 -14.08 14.00 20.74
C HIS A 175 -15.42 14.16 19.99
N SER A 176 -15.56 13.58 18.81
CA SER A 176 -16.74 13.74 17.93
C SER A 176 -17.71 12.54 17.98
N LYS A 177 -17.86 11.86 19.13
CA LYS A 177 -18.74 10.69 19.29
C LYS A 177 -20.22 10.91 18.94
N ASP A 178 -20.68 12.13 18.98
CA ASP A 178 -22.03 12.54 18.58
C ASP A 178 -22.24 12.51 17.06
N THR A 179 -21.16 12.39 16.26
CA THR A 179 -21.19 12.45 14.80
C THR A 179 -21.11 11.07 14.11
N TRP A 180 -20.90 9.99 14.86
CA TRP A 180 -20.76 8.63 14.33
C TRP A 180 -21.25 7.57 15.32
N HIS A 181 -21.41 6.34 14.85
CA HIS A 181 -21.81 5.19 15.67
C HIS A 181 -21.13 3.90 15.19
N GLY A 182 -21.13 2.85 16.06
CA GLY A 182 -20.47 1.58 15.76
C GLY A 182 -19.21 1.37 16.59
N THR A 183 -18.25 0.66 16.03
CA THR A 183 -16.96 0.33 16.65
C THR A 183 -15.81 0.78 15.76
N LEU A 184 -14.94 1.63 16.29
CA LEU A 184 -13.66 1.95 15.67
C LEU A 184 -12.57 1.07 16.28
N MET A 185 -11.86 0.34 15.44
CA MET A 185 -10.72 -0.50 15.78
C MET A 185 -9.48 0.08 15.13
N LEU A 186 -8.55 0.56 15.93
CA LEU A 186 -7.25 1.03 15.48
C LEU A 186 -6.21 -0.06 15.71
N ILE A 187 -5.36 -0.30 14.73
CA ILE A 187 -4.25 -1.24 14.89
C ILE A 187 -2.92 -0.58 14.57
N GLY A 188 -1.94 -0.78 15.45
CA GLY A 188 -0.52 -0.58 15.18
C GLY A 188 0.08 -1.93 14.83
N GLN A 189 0.35 -2.14 13.54
CA GLN A 189 0.86 -3.39 13.02
C GLN A 189 2.39 -3.40 13.04
N PRO A 190 3.05 -4.40 13.65
CA PRO A 190 4.51 -4.53 13.58
C PRO A 190 4.97 -5.08 12.24
N ALA A 191 6.28 -5.04 11.98
CA ALA A 191 6.99 -5.86 11.00
C ALA A 191 6.37 -5.87 9.58
N GLU A 192 5.94 -4.72 9.08
CA GLU A 192 5.43 -4.56 7.72
C GLU A 192 6.56 -4.75 6.71
N GLU A 193 7.73 -4.16 6.95
CA GLU A 193 8.89 -4.18 6.06
C GLU A 193 9.52 -5.58 5.88
N THR A 194 9.14 -6.52 6.74
CA THR A 194 9.46 -7.94 6.62
C THR A 194 8.25 -8.79 6.19
N ILE A 195 7.13 -8.15 5.82
CA ILE A 195 5.90 -8.82 5.31
C ILE A 195 5.40 -9.93 6.25
N SER A 196 5.50 -9.71 7.54
CA SER A 196 5.21 -10.75 8.55
C SER A 196 4.22 -10.31 9.64
N GLY A 197 4.06 -9.00 9.81
CA GLY A 197 3.30 -8.44 10.92
C GLY A 197 1.81 -8.68 10.86
N ALA A 198 1.18 -8.43 9.70
CA ALA A 198 -0.25 -8.66 9.54
C ALA A 198 -0.60 -10.14 9.73
N GLU A 199 0.17 -11.05 9.11
CA GLU A 199 0.00 -12.50 9.31
C GLU A 199 0.22 -12.90 10.77
N GLY A 200 1.23 -12.32 11.45
CA GLY A 200 1.51 -12.51 12.86
C GLY A 200 0.31 -12.13 13.75
N MET A 201 -0.28 -10.95 13.52
CA MET A 201 -1.48 -10.50 14.24
C MET A 201 -2.69 -11.41 13.99
N ILE A 202 -2.90 -11.87 12.74
CA ILE A 202 -4.00 -12.79 12.39
C ILE A 202 -3.79 -14.14 13.10
N ARG A 203 -2.58 -14.70 13.08
CA ARG A 203 -2.26 -15.96 13.78
C ARG A 203 -2.43 -15.86 15.29
N ASP A 204 -2.16 -14.70 15.89
CA ASP A 204 -2.41 -14.44 17.33
C ASP A 204 -3.90 -14.17 17.62
N GLY A 205 -4.77 -14.30 16.64
CA GLY A 205 -6.21 -14.26 16.79
C GLY A 205 -6.83 -12.88 16.67
N LEU A 206 -6.27 -11.97 15.88
CA LEU A 206 -6.79 -10.61 15.66
C LEU A 206 -8.31 -10.61 15.39
N PHE A 207 -8.81 -11.50 14.52
CA PHE A 207 -10.24 -11.57 14.18
C PHE A 207 -11.04 -12.63 14.97
N THR A 208 -10.44 -13.20 16.00
CA THR A 208 -11.13 -14.13 16.94
C THR A 208 -11.19 -13.59 18.35
N ARG A 209 -10.20 -12.80 18.77
CA ARG A 209 -10.14 -12.11 20.07
C ARG A 209 -10.84 -10.75 20.03
N PHE A 210 -10.83 -10.11 18.86
CA PHE A 210 -11.43 -8.79 18.62
C PHE A 210 -12.53 -8.88 17.55
N PRO A 211 -13.44 -7.90 17.47
CA PRO A 211 -14.48 -7.88 16.43
C PRO A 211 -13.86 -7.88 15.03
N LYS A 212 -14.30 -8.83 14.18
CA LYS A 212 -13.89 -8.80 12.78
C LYS A 212 -14.48 -7.56 12.09
N PRO A 213 -13.68 -6.72 11.41
CA PRO A 213 -14.17 -5.49 10.82
C PRO A 213 -15.03 -5.75 9.57
N ASP A 214 -16.00 -4.87 9.34
CA ASP A 214 -16.79 -4.82 8.10
C ASP A 214 -16.00 -4.16 6.96
N VAL A 215 -15.06 -3.26 7.28
CA VAL A 215 -14.10 -2.62 6.35
C VAL A 215 -12.79 -2.37 7.06
N ALA A 216 -11.68 -2.58 6.35
CA ALA A 216 -10.33 -2.18 6.76
C ALA A 216 -9.84 -1.00 5.94
N VAL A 217 -9.23 -0.02 6.60
CA VAL A 217 -8.70 1.20 5.99
C VAL A 217 -7.22 1.36 6.35
N ALA A 218 -6.41 1.83 5.42
CA ALA A 218 -5.06 2.31 5.67
C ALA A 218 -4.69 3.42 4.68
N LEU A 219 -3.69 4.22 5.04
CA LEU A 219 -3.06 5.17 4.15
C LEU A 219 -1.55 4.86 4.02
N HIS A 220 -0.93 5.37 2.96
CA HIS A 220 0.53 5.36 2.83
C HIS A 220 1.04 6.68 2.25
N VAL A 221 2.00 7.31 2.93
CA VAL A 221 2.62 8.55 2.47
C VAL A 221 3.71 8.28 1.43
N GLY A 222 3.80 9.14 0.43
CA GLY A 222 4.87 9.05 -0.57
C GLY A 222 5.09 10.36 -1.33
N ASN A 223 6.28 10.51 -1.91
CA ASN A 223 6.68 11.72 -2.63
C ASN A 223 6.21 11.74 -4.11
N ALA A 224 5.40 10.76 -4.53
CA ALA A 224 4.77 10.76 -5.86
C ALA A 224 3.60 11.75 -6.00
N LEU A 225 3.17 12.36 -4.88
CA LEU A 225 2.10 13.36 -4.81
C LEU A 225 2.54 14.52 -3.92
N PRO A 226 2.07 15.75 -4.19
CA PRO A 226 2.32 16.88 -3.30
C PRO A 226 1.58 16.70 -1.97
N ALA A 227 2.20 17.15 -0.88
CA ALA A 227 1.57 17.16 0.45
C ALA A 227 0.22 17.88 0.43
N GLY A 228 -0.74 17.35 1.16
CA GLY A 228 -2.12 17.83 1.13
C GLY A 228 -2.99 17.25 0.02
N ALA A 229 -2.47 16.33 -0.79
CA ALA A 229 -3.21 15.59 -1.80
C ALA A 229 -3.31 14.10 -1.44
N ALA A 230 -4.28 13.39 -2.03
CA ALA A 230 -4.41 11.95 -1.91
C ALA A 230 -4.67 11.30 -3.27
N ALA A 231 -4.34 10.01 -3.39
CA ALA A 231 -4.70 9.23 -4.56
C ALA A 231 -5.48 7.97 -4.17
N ILE A 232 -6.49 7.66 -4.99
CA ILE A 232 -7.30 6.45 -4.86
C ILE A 232 -7.00 5.57 -6.07
N THR A 233 -6.78 4.29 -5.83
CA THR A 233 -6.61 3.27 -6.86
C THR A 233 -7.71 2.23 -6.70
N PRO A 234 -8.84 2.32 -7.44
CA PRO A 234 -9.89 1.31 -7.39
C PRO A 234 -9.41 -0.02 -7.99
N GLY A 235 -9.72 -1.12 -7.34
CA GLY A 235 -9.26 -2.44 -7.75
C GLY A 235 -7.87 -2.76 -7.22
N ILE A 236 -6.97 -3.19 -8.06
CA ILE A 236 -5.59 -3.55 -7.69
C ILE A 236 -4.83 -2.29 -7.29
N TYR A 237 -4.36 -2.24 -6.04
CA TYR A 237 -3.55 -1.12 -5.52
C TYR A 237 -2.06 -1.35 -5.79
N ASN A 238 -1.55 -2.55 -5.49
CA ASN A 238 -0.13 -2.89 -5.64
C ASN A 238 0.08 -4.33 -6.16
N THR A 239 1.35 -4.73 -6.35
CA THR A 239 1.67 -6.10 -6.77
C THR A 239 1.59 -7.08 -5.61
N ASN A 240 1.33 -8.36 -5.94
CA ASN A 240 1.80 -9.43 -5.09
C ASN A 240 3.34 -9.53 -5.12
N ALA A 241 3.91 -10.15 -4.12
CA ALA A 241 5.34 -10.38 -4.01
C ALA A 241 5.62 -11.83 -3.64
N ASP A 242 6.71 -12.38 -4.19
CA ASP A 242 7.29 -13.64 -3.75
C ASP A 242 8.81 -13.53 -3.71
N SER A 243 9.38 -13.99 -2.62
CA SER A 243 10.82 -14.17 -2.45
C SER A 243 11.13 -15.67 -2.48
N LEU A 244 12.02 -16.06 -3.40
CA LEU A 244 12.40 -17.46 -3.57
C LEU A 244 13.90 -17.64 -3.38
N HIS A 245 14.25 -18.79 -2.80
CA HIS A 245 15.63 -19.29 -2.74
C HIS A 245 15.75 -20.55 -3.60
N ILE A 246 16.78 -20.62 -4.43
CA ILE A 246 17.07 -21.79 -5.26
C ILE A 246 18.46 -22.28 -4.96
N THR A 247 18.58 -23.54 -4.53
CA THR A 247 19.85 -24.24 -4.39
C THR A 247 20.04 -25.22 -5.55
N ILE A 248 21.04 -24.96 -6.36
CA ILE A 248 21.46 -25.85 -7.45
C ILE A 248 22.57 -26.74 -6.92
N TYR A 249 22.39 -28.03 -7.04
CA TYR A 249 23.38 -29.03 -6.60
C TYR A 249 24.25 -29.51 -7.76
N GLY A 250 25.54 -29.62 -7.51
CA GLY A 250 26.54 -30.12 -8.41
C GLY A 250 27.38 -31.21 -7.79
N LYS A 251 28.54 -31.44 -8.38
CA LYS A 251 29.58 -32.32 -7.86
C LYS A 251 30.90 -31.56 -7.88
N GLY A 252 31.39 -31.18 -6.70
CA GLY A 252 32.63 -30.45 -6.54
C GLY A 252 33.85 -31.17 -7.11
N GLY A 253 34.88 -30.37 -7.43
CA GLY A 253 36.10 -30.93 -8.00
C GLY A 253 37.21 -29.91 -8.22
N HIS A 254 38.34 -30.39 -8.76
CA HIS A 254 39.46 -29.53 -9.13
C HIS A 254 39.16 -28.75 -10.41
N GLY A 255 39.29 -27.41 -10.42
CA GLY A 255 38.96 -26.56 -11.56
C GLY A 255 39.68 -26.90 -12.87
N ALA A 256 40.86 -27.56 -12.82
CA ALA A 256 41.60 -28.05 -13.99
C ALA A 256 41.18 -29.47 -14.44
N LEU A 257 40.25 -30.13 -13.71
CA LEU A 257 39.74 -31.46 -14.03
C LEU A 257 38.20 -31.49 -14.13
N PRO A 258 37.59 -30.59 -14.94
CA PRO A 258 36.13 -30.38 -14.96
C PRO A 258 35.36 -31.63 -15.37
N GLN A 259 35.96 -32.55 -16.12
CA GLN A 259 35.32 -33.82 -16.52
C GLN A 259 35.05 -34.78 -15.34
N THR A 260 35.58 -34.54 -14.16
CA THR A 260 35.34 -35.31 -12.93
C THR A 260 34.27 -34.69 -12.03
N ALA A 261 33.80 -33.50 -12.36
CA ALA A 261 32.87 -32.69 -11.61
C ALA A 261 31.54 -32.45 -12.38
N ILE A 262 30.57 -31.89 -11.71
CA ILE A 262 29.36 -31.30 -12.31
C ILE A 262 29.26 -29.87 -11.72
N ASP A 263 29.55 -28.89 -12.56
CA ASP A 263 29.72 -27.49 -12.08
C ASP A 263 28.36 -26.82 -11.85
N PRO A 264 27.97 -26.55 -10.58
CA PRO A 264 26.72 -25.91 -10.28
C PRO A 264 26.70 -24.41 -10.66
N ILE A 265 27.86 -23.75 -10.82
CA ILE A 265 27.96 -22.36 -11.28
C ILE A 265 27.48 -22.27 -12.73
N VAL A 266 27.88 -23.23 -13.58
CA VAL A 266 27.43 -23.27 -14.97
C VAL A 266 25.94 -23.55 -15.06
N ILE A 267 25.43 -24.47 -14.23
CA ILE A 267 23.99 -24.78 -14.17
C ILE A 267 23.22 -23.52 -13.72
N ALA A 268 23.67 -22.83 -12.66
CA ALA A 268 23.03 -21.63 -12.17
C ALA A 268 23.02 -20.50 -13.21
N ALA A 269 24.13 -20.27 -13.91
CA ALA A 269 24.21 -19.28 -14.99
C ALA A 269 23.18 -19.56 -16.12
N ARG A 270 23.05 -20.82 -16.55
CA ARG A 270 22.04 -21.24 -17.54
C ARG A 270 20.64 -21.06 -17.00
N THR A 271 20.40 -21.44 -15.75
CA THR A 271 19.11 -21.24 -15.08
C THR A 271 18.73 -19.76 -15.09
N ILE A 272 19.63 -18.84 -14.70
CA ILE A 272 19.38 -17.40 -14.70
C ILE A 272 18.95 -16.91 -16.09
N LEU A 273 19.67 -17.32 -17.15
CA LEU A 273 19.32 -16.94 -18.52
C LEU A 273 17.98 -17.52 -18.97
N SER A 274 17.69 -18.77 -18.65
CA SER A 274 16.44 -19.43 -18.98
C SER A 274 15.24 -18.81 -18.23
N LEU A 275 15.41 -18.39 -16.97
CA LEU A 275 14.38 -17.69 -16.20
C LEU A 275 13.91 -16.39 -16.86
N GLN A 276 14.79 -15.68 -17.60
CA GLN A 276 14.40 -14.45 -18.33
C GLN A 276 13.37 -14.74 -19.45
N THR A 277 13.28 -15.99 -19.90
CA THR A 277 12.31 -16.38 -20.93
C THR A 277 10.88 -16.47 -20.39
N ILE A 278 10.68 -16.60 -19.09
CA ILE A 278 9.34 -16.66 -18.48
C ILE A 278 8.55 -15.42 -18.85
N VAL A 279 9.07 -14.22 -18.51
CA VAL A 279 8.39 -12.96 -18.80
C VAL A 279 8.32 -12.67 -20.29
N SER A 280 9.40 -12.97 -21.02
CA SER A 280 9.48 -12.61 -22.45
C SER A 280 8.77 -13.58 -23.38
N ARG A 281 8.47 -14.83 -22.98
CA ARG A 281 7.94 -15.90 -23.86
C ARG A 281 6.74 -16.67 -23.29
N GLU A 282 6.51 -16.66 -21.97
CA GLU A 282 5.44 -17.44 -21.35
C GLU A 282 4.33 -16.57 -20.80
N VAL A 283 4.65 -15.36 -20.28
CA VAL A 283 3.65 -14.39 -19.83
C VAL A 283 3.04 -13.69 -21.02
N ARG A 284 1.71 -13.53 -21.00
CA ARG A 284 0.96 -12.84 -22.07
C ARG A 284 1.45 -11.39 -22.18
N PRO A 285 1.70 -10.88 -23.41
CA PRO A 285 2.04 -9.46 -23.62
C PRO A 285 0.98 -8.53 -23.02
N GLY A 286 1.44 -7.52 -22.27
CA GLY A 286 0.56 -6.58 -21.54
C GLY A 286 0.24 -6.98 -20.11
N GLU A 287 0.55 -8.21 -19.69
CA GLU A 287 0.46 -8.58 -18.27
C GLU A 287 1.73 -8.13 -17.53
N MET A 288 1.54 -7.46 -16.39
CA MET A 288 2.66 -7.05 -15.55
C MET A 288 3.27 -8.28 -14.86
N ALA A 289 4.57 -8.49 -15.06
CA ALA A 289 5.34 -9.55 -14.44
C ALA A 289 6.80 -9.15 -14.30
N VAL A 290 7.37 -9.40 -13.12
CA VAL A 290 8.80 -9.21 -12.84
C VAL A 290 9.36 -10.52 -12.31
N VAL A 291 10.50 -10.96 -12.84
CA VAL A 291 11.33 -12.05 -12.32
C VAL A 291 12.77 -11.55 -12.28
N THR A 292 13.27 -11.29 -11.09
CA THR A 292 14.63 -10.77 -10.88
C THR A 292 15.42 -11.75 -10.02
N VAL A 293 16.62 -12.13 -10.50
CA VAL A 293 17.62 -12.80 -9.66
C VAL A 293 18.44 -11.71 -8.99
N GLY A 294 18.24 -11.52 -7.70
CA GLY A 294 18.85 -10.45 -6.93
C GLY A 294 20.28 -10.76 -6.46
N TYR A 295 20.58 -12.04 -6.23
CA TYR A 295 21.93 -12.48 -5.89
C TYR A 295 22.20 -13.91 -6.36
N ILE A 296 23.49 -14.24 -6.48
CA ILE A 296 24.02 -15.59 -6.65
C ILE A 296 25.27 -15.74 -5.78
N GLN A 297 25.38 -16.87 -5.09
CA GLN A 297 26.52 -17.22 -4.24
C GLN A 297 27.02 -18.63 -4.59
N ALA A 298 28.29 -18.77 -4.91
CA ALA A 298 28.88 -20.06 -5.23
C ALA A 298 30.40 -20.02 -5.17
N GLY A 299 30.99 -21.07 -4.61
CA GLY A 299 32.43 -21.28 -4.57
C GLY A 299 33.18 -20.31 -3.67
N THR A 300 34.44 -20.63 -3.38
CA THR A 300 35.30 -19.85 -2.48
C THR A 300 36.66 -19.54 -3.08
N LYS A 301 37.08 -20.29 -4.11
CA LYS A 301 38.39 -20.16 -4.73
C LYS A 301 38.33 -20.51 -6.23
N ASN A 302 39.07 -19.78 -7.03
CA ASN A 302 39.06 -19.84 -8.50
C ASN A 302 39.47 -21.19 -9.13
N ASN A 303 40.13 -22.09 -8.39
CA ASN A 303 40.53 -23.40 -8.84
C ASN A 303 39.76 -24.57 -8.21
N ILE A 304 38.63 -24.28 -7.55
CA ILE A 304 37.76 -25.29 -6.92
C ILE A 304 36.35 -25.12 -7.52
N ILE A 305 35.82 -26.18 -8.11
CA ILE A 305 34.41 -26.30 -8.48
C ILE A 305 33.64 -26.64 -7.21
N PRO A 306 32.63 -25.82 -6.78
CA PRO A 306 31.86 -26.10 -5.58
C PRO A 306 30.89 -27.28 -5.79
N ASP A 307 30.25 -27.72 -4.73
CA ASP A 307 29.21 -28.77 -4.76
C ASP A 307 27.78 -28.20 -4.86
N HIS A 308 27.61 -26.90 -4.66
CA HIS A 308 26.33 -26.20 -4.84
C HIS A 308 26.52 -24.74 -5.23
N ALA A 309 25.43 -24.14 -5.74
CA ALA A 309 25.26 -22.71 -5.97
C ALA A 309 23.89 -22.30 -5.47
N GLU A 310 23.81 -21.13 -4.87
CA GLU A 310 22.57 -20.57 -4.32
C GLU A 310 22.21 -19.27 -5.04
N MET A 311 20.92 -18.99 -5.22
CA MET A 311 20.42 -17.75 -5.78
C MET A 311 19.10 -17.35 -5.13
N GLY A 312 18.93 -16.03 -4.93
CA GLY A 312 17.71 -15.42 -4.44
C GLY A 312 16.98 -14.68 -5.55
N LEU A 313 15.67 -14.86 -5.59
CA LEU A 313 14.81 -14.25 -6.60
C LEU A 313 13.69 -13.46 -5.96
N THR A 314 13.25 -12.41 -6.65
CA THR A 314 11.96 -11.76 -6.38
C THR A 314 11.04 -11.87 -7.60
N VAL A 315 9.76 -12.13 -7.34
CA VAL A 315 8.69 -12.18 -8.34
C VAL A 315 7.62 -11.15 -7.97
N ARG A 316 7.12 -10.41 -8.97
CA ARG A 316 6.01 -9.44 -8.80
C ARG A 316 5.01 -9.63 -9.93
N THR A 317 3.72 -9.61 -9.61
CA THR A 317 2.64 -9.63 -10.61
C THR A 317 1.40 -8.90 -10.08
N PHE A 318 0.46 -8.58 -10.99
CA PHE A 318 -0.88 -8.10 -10.62
C PHE A 318 -1.96 -9.18 -10.63
N LYS A 319 -1.63 -10.43 -10.99
CA LYS A 319 -2.63 -11.49 -11.16
C LYS A 319 -2.18 -12.81 -10.57
N GLN A 320 -3.07 -13.48 -9.88
CA GLN A 320 -2.81 -14.76 -9.23
C GLN A 320 -2.55 -15.92 -10.21
N ASP A 321 -3.20 -15.93 -11.35
CA ASP A 321 -2.95 -16.93 -12.40
C ASP A 321 -1.57 -16.78 -13.02
N VAL A 322 -1.15 -15.53 -13.30
CA VAL A 322 0.21 -15.21 -13.77
C VAL A 322 1.26 -15.56 -12.71
N ARG A 323 1.00 -15.24 -11.42
CA ARG A 323 1.85 -15.64 -10.29
C ARG A 323 2.07 -17.14 -10.25
N LYS A 324 0.99 -17.93 -10.26
CA LYS A 324 1.06 -19.40 -10.26
C LYS A 324 1.83 -19.94 -11.47
N GLN A 325 1.61 -19.37 -12.65
CA GLN A 325 2.33 -19.72 -13.87
C GLN A 325 3.83 -19.48 -13.71
N ILE A 326 4.25 -18.31 -13.21
CA ILE A 326 5.66 -17.94 -13.03
C ILE A 326 6.34 -18.86 -12.02
N LEU A 327 5.73 -19.06 -10.85
CA LEU A 327 6.30 -19.93 -9.80
C LEU A 327 6.48 -21.37 -10.29
N ALA A 328 5.51 -21.91 -11.04
CA ALA A 328 5.62 -23.21 -11.66
C ALA A 328 6.72 -23.26 -12.74
N ALA A 329 6.85 -22.20 -13.54
CA ALA A 329 7.88 -22.10 -14.58
C ALA A 329 9.29 -22.03 -13.99
N ILE A 330 9.50 -21.28 -12.88
CA ILE A 330 10.77 -21.20 -12.17
C ILE A 330 11.22 -22.61 -11.72
N ALA A 331 10.34 -23.34 -11.03
CA ALA A 331 10.65 -24.69 -10.58
C ALA A 331 10.94 -25.64 -11.75
N ARG A 332 10.17 -25.59 -12.83
CA ARG A 332 10.36 -26.40 -14.05
C ARG A 332 11.70 -26.10 -14.73
N ILE A 333 12.05 -24.84 -14.89
CA ILE A 333 13.30 -24.43 -15.53
C ILE A 333 14.50 -24.84 -14.71
N ALA A 334 14.51 -24.60 -13.39
CA ALA A 334 15.60 -25.00 -12.52
C ALA A 334 15.84 -26.51 -12.59
N LYS A 335 14.77 -27.32 -12.54
CA LYS A 335 14.86 -28.79 -12.68
C LYS A 335 15.38 -29.21 -14.05
N ALA A 336 14.93 -28.56 -15.12
CA ALA A 336 15.35 -28.90 -16.49
C ALA A 336 16.84 -28.61 -16.72
N GLU A 337 17.37 -27.48 -16.25
CA GLU A 337 18.77 -27.09 -16.39
C GLU A 337 19.69 -28.01 -15.55
N ALA A 338 19.26 -28.37 -14.34
CA ALA A 338 20.00 -29.34 -13.50
C ALA A 338 20.03 -30.73 -14.15
N ALA A 339 18.91 -31.22 -14.66
CA ALA A 339 18.82 -32.51 -15.34
C ALA A 339 19.67 -32.55 -16.62
N ALA A 340 19.64 -31.46 -17.43
CA ALA A 340 20.44 -31.33 -18.65
C ALA A 340 21.96 -31.41 -18.40
N ALA A 341 22.41 -30.99 -17.21
CA ALA A 341 23.81 -31.07 -16.80
C ALA A 341 24.16 -32.36 -16.06
N GLY A 342 23.22 -33.27 -15.84
CA GLY A 342 23.43 -34.51 -15.08
C GLY A 342 23.66 -34.25 -13.58
N ALA A 343 23.02 -33.24 -13.01
CA ALA A 343 23.10 -32.90 -11.59
C ALA A 343 22.77 -34.12 -10.70
N PRO A 344 23.43 -34.32 -9.55
CA PRO A 344 23.29 -35.54 -8.72
C PRO A 344 21.92 -35.61 -8.03
N ARG A 345 21.21 -34.50 -7.93
CA ARG A 345 19.84 -34.41 -7.40
C ARG A 345 19.11 -33.17 -7.96
N GLU A 346 17.78 -33.13 -7.84
CA GLU A 346 16.98 -31.99 -8.20
C GLU A 346 17.35 -30.77 -7.39
N PRO A 347 17.24 -29.55 -7.96
CA PRO A 347 17.42 -28.32 -7.22
C PRO A 347 16.31 -28.16 -6.16
N LEU A 348 16.66 -27.56 -5.04
CA LEU A 348 15.70 -27.12 -4.04
C LEU A 348 15.20 -25.74 -4.45
N VAL A 349 13.89 -25.59 -4.57
CA VAL A 349 13.23 -24.30 -4.86
C VAL A 349 12.25 -24.02 -3.71
N GLU A 350 12.58 -23.05 -2.90
CA GLU A 350 11.82 -22.67 -1.71
C GLU A 350 11.29 -21.26 -1.86
N ARG A 351 9.99 -21.08 -1.60
CA ARG A 351 9.39 -19.77 -1.36
C ARG A 351 9.40 -19.53 0.15
N TYR A 352 10.15 -18.55 0.62
CA TYR A 352 10.29 -18.28 2.05
C TYR A 352 9.49 -17.06 2.50
N GLU A 353 9.06 -16.21 1.57
CA GLU A 353 8.29 -15.01 1.84
C GLU A 353 7.33 -14.74 0.69
N GLY A 354 6.20 -14.09 0.96
CA GLY A 354 5.33 -13.63 -0.10
C GLY A 354 3.99 -13.18 0.42
N THR A 355 3.49 -12.11 -0.21
CA THR A 355 2.18 -11.52 0.08
C THR A 355 1.32 -11.48 -1.18
N ASP A 356 0.02 -11.42 -1.00
CA ASP A 356 -0.91 -11.14 -2.09
C ASP A 356 -0.94 -9.63 -2.39
N LEU A 357 -1.63 -9.26 -3.45
CA LEU A 357 -1.85 -7.86 -3.78
C LEU A 357 -2.89 -7.23 -2.83
N VAL A 358 -2.76 -5.95 -2.54
CA VAL A 358 -3.84 -5.18 -1.91
C VAL A 358 -4.89 -4.87 -2.96
N TYR A 359 -6.14 -5.23 -2.64
CA TYR A 359 -7.29 -5.00 -3.50
C TYR A 359 -8.27 -4.04 -2.85
N ASN A 360 -8.41 -2.85 -3.41
CA ASN A 360 -9.43 -1.89 -3.04
C ASN A 360 -10.76 -2.27 -3.71
N ASN A 361 -11.80 -2.53 -2.91
CA ASN A 361 -13.12 -2.73 -3.50
C ASN A 361 -13.51 -1.48 -4.31
N PRO A 362 -13.79 -1.61 -5.64
CA PRO A 362 -14.01 -0.44 -6.49
C PRO A 362 -15.20 0.42 -6.07
N ALA A 363 -16.30 -0.20 -5.62
CA ALA A 363 -17.48 0.53 -5.18
C ALA A 363 -17.22 1.29 -3.88
N LEU A 364 -16.43 0.70 -2.96
CA LEU A 364 -15.98 1.34 -1.73
C LEU A 364 -15.05 2.51 -2.03
N ALA A 365 -14.08 2.32 -2.91
CA ALA A 365 -13.14 3.38 -3.31
C ALA A 365 -13.86 4.58 -3.95
N GLU A 366 -14.85 4.33 -4.81
CA GLU A 366 -15.65 5.40 -5.42
C GLU A 366 -16.55 6.12 -4.40
N ARG A 367 -17.16 5.37 -3.46
CA ARG A 367 -17.92 5.95 -2.35
C ARG A 367 -17.09 6.94 -1.53
N LEU A 368 -15.83 6.57 -1.25
CA LEU A 368 -14.96 7.33 -0.36
C LEU A 368 -14.27 8.53 -1.04
N ARG A 369 -14.36 8.65 -2.36
CA ARG A 369 -13.84 9.81 -3.11
C ARG A 369 -14.45 11.12 -2.64
N ALA A 370 -15.78 11.21 -2.58
CA ALA A 370 -16.47 12.45 -2.22
C ALA A 370 -16.13 12.96 -0.80
N PRO A 371 -16.16 12.14 0.27
CA PRO A 371 -15.70 12.58 1.59
C PRO A 371 -14.23 13.03 1.60
N LEU A 372 -13.33 12.36 0.86
CA LEU A 372 -11.95 12.79 0.73
C LEU A 372 -11.82 14.14 0.00
N GLU A 373 -12.59 14.37 -1.07
CA GLU A 373 -12.60 15.65 -1.78
C GLU A 373 -13.16 16.80 -0.91
N VAL A 374 -14.11 16.52 -0.03
CA VAL A 374 -14.62 17.50 0.93
C VAL A 374 -13.54 17.82 1.96
N ALA A 375 -12.84 16.83 2.50
CA ALA A 375 -11.82 17.01 3.52
C ALA A 375 -10.56 17.71 3.02
N LEU A 376 -10.05 17.29 1.86
CA LEU A 376 -8.78 17.77 1.31
C LEU A 376 -8.93 18.98 0.38
N GLY A 377 -10.11 19.15 -0.20
CA GLY A 377 -10.42 20.17 -1.19
C GLY A 377 -10.50 19.62 -2.61
N LYS A 378 -11.33 20.29 -3.40
CA LYS A 378 -11.58 19.90 -4.80
C LYS A 378 -10.30 19.86 -5.63
N GLY A 379 -10.09 18.76 -6.35
CA GLY A 379 -8.93 18.56 -7.23
C GLY A 379 -7.68 18.04 -6.51
N LYS A 380 -7.73 17.82 -5.19
CA LYS A 380 -6.63 17.22 -4.43
C LYS A 380 -6.73 15.69 -4.31
N VAL A 381 -7.86 15.09 -4.70
CA VAL A 381 -8.03 13.64 -4.76
C VAL A 381 -7.96 13.19 -6.21
N VAL A 382 -6.95 12.41 -6.54
CA VAL A 382 -6.73 11.90 -7.90
C VAL A 382 -6.93 10.40 -7.98
N THR A 383 -7.14 9.87 -9.18
CA THR A 383 -7.04 8.43 -9.43
C THR A 383 -5.61 8.11 -9.84
N ALA A 384 -4.99 7.11 -9.21
CA ALA A 384 -3.67 6.62 -9.56
C ALA A 384 -3.72 5.22 -10.16
N GLU A 385 -2.69 4.90 -10.93
CA GLU A 385 -2.42 3.54 -11.41
C GLU A 385 -1.85 2.67 -10.28
N PRO A 386 -1.97 1.34 -10.38
CA PRO A 386 -1.35 0.43 -9.42
C PRO A 386 0.17 0.61 -9.33
N ILE A 387 0.73 0.42 -8.14
CA ILE A 387 2.17 0.57 -7.87
C ILE A 387 2.87 -0.79 -7.76
N ALA A 388 4.19 -0.80 -7.94
CA ALA A 388 4.98 -2.03 -7.90
C ALA A 388 5.39 -2.53 -6.50
N PRO A 389 5.58 -1.69 -5.45
CA PRO A 389 5.84 -2.16 -4.09
C PRO A 389 4.74 -3.11 -3.58
N SER A 390 5.08 -4.04 -2.71
CA SER A 390 4.14 -4.95 -2.03
C SER A 390 3.80 -4.43 -0.64
N GLU A 391 2.73 -4.96 -0.04
CA GLU A 391 2.18 -4.48 1.23
C GLU A 391 1.41 -5.62 1.92
N ASP A 392 1.70 -5.88 3.18
CA ASP A 392 1.11 -7.00 3.91
C ASP A 392 -0.32 -6.73 4.47
N PHE A 393 -0.85 -5.52 4.30
CA PHE A 393 -2.28 -5.23 4.49
C PHE A 393 -3.19 -6.18 3.70
N SER A 394 -2.67 -6.75 2.62
CA SER A 394 -3.35 -7.77 1.81
C SER A 394 -3.83 -8.96 2.64
N TYR A 395 -3.11 -9.36 3.69
CA TYR A 395 -3.52 -10.46 4.57
C TYR A 395 -4.87 -10.22 5.27
N PHE A 396 -5.20 -8.96 5.61
CA PHE A 396 -6.53 -8.63 6.16
C PHE A 396 -7.62 -8.79 5.11
N VAL A 397 -7.31 -8.39 3.86
CA VAL A 397 -8.24 -8.55 2.72
C VAL A 397 -8.45 -10.03 2.41
N GLU A 398 -7.42 -10.86 2.45
CA GLU A 398 -7.49 -12.32 2.29
C GLU A 398 -8.39 -12.99 3.33
N GLN A 399 -8.51 -12.42 4.53
CA GLN A 399 -9.46 -12.87 5.55
C GLN A 399 -10.92 -12.51 5.21
N GLY A 400 -11.17 -11.93 4.03
CA GLY A 400 -12.51 -11.53 3.57
C GLY A 400 -12.97 -10.22 4.22
N VAL A 401 -12.05 -9.34 4.61
CA VAL A 401 -12.33 -7.97 5.05
C VAL A 401 -12.16 -7.05 3.83
N PRO A 402 -13.21 -6.35 3.38
CA PRO A 402 -13.07 -5.38 2.29
C PRO A 402 -12.08 -4.28 2.64
N GLY A 403 -11.07 -4.06 1.77
CA GLY A 403 -10.01 -3.07 1.98
C GLY A 403 -10.27 -1.75 1.27
N PHE A 404 -9.82 -0.67 1.90
CA PHE A 404 -9.61 0.63 1.27
C PHE A 404 -8.24 1.18 1.68
N TYR A 405 -7.29 1.10 0.78
CA TYR A 405 -5.92 1.58 0.93
C TYR A 405 -5.73 2.77 0.00
N PHE A 406 -5.29 3.92 0.50
CA PHE A 406 -5.10 5.10 -0.32
C PHE A 406 -3.72 5.75 -0.11
N SER A 407 -3.22 6.40 -1.16
CA SER A 407 -1.94 7.11 -1.08
C SER A 407 -2.14 8.54 -0.57
N LEU A 408 -1.24 8.97 0.32
CA LEU A 408 -1.15 10.33 0.84
C LEU A 408 0.07 11.02 0.25
N GLY A 409 -0.08 12.25 -0.23
CA GLY A 409 1.04 13.05 -0.73
C GLY A 409 1.93 13.54 0.41
N GLY A 410 3.24 13.32 0.25
CA GLY A 410 4.29 13.76 1.17
C GLY A 410 5.25 14.78 0.58
N ALA A 411 5.26 15.00 -0.73
CA ALA A 411 6.22 15.90 -1.35
C ALA A 411 5.92 17.38 -1.08
N ASP A 412 6.95 18.15 -0.72
CA ASP A 412 6.86 19.62 -0.75
C ASP A 412 6.29 20.08 -2.10
N PRO A 413 5.19 20.86 -2.13
CA PRO A 413 4.51 21.20 -3.38
C PRO A 413 5.38 21.94 -4.40
N GLU A 414 6.31 22.78 -3.96
CA GLU A 414 7.21 23.53 -4.84
C GLU A 414 8.28 22.61 -5.44
N LYS A 415 8.91 21.76 -4.61
CA LYS A 415 9.88 20.77 -5.08
C LYS A 415 9.23 19.77 -6.03
N PHE A 416 8.00 19.34 -5.72
CA PHE A 416 7.22 18.46 -6.59
C PHE A 416 6.97 19.09 -7.98
N ALA A 417 6.54 20.35 -8.00
CA ALA A 417 6.31 21.07 -9.25
C ALA A 417 7.61 21.25 -10.06
N GLN A 418 8.74 21.55 -9.39
CA GLN A 418 10.06 21.68 -10.03
C GLN A 418 10.54 20.35 -10.60
N ALA A 419 10.46 19.26 -9.85
CA ALA A 419 10.85 17.92 -10.29
C ALA A 419 10.03 17.48 -11.50
N LYS A 420 8.70 17.67 -11.45
CA LYS A 420 7.80 17.39 -12.57
C LYS A 420 8.14 18.19 -13.83
N ALA A 421 8.44 19.47 -13.67
CA ALA A 421 8.85 20.33 -14.81
C ALA A 421 10.21 19.91 -15.41
N ALA A 422 11.12 19.42 -14.56
CA ALA A 422 12.43 18.92 -14.97
C ALA A 422 12.41 17.47 -15.52
N GLY A 423 11.29 16.73 -15.38
CA GLY A 423 11.22 15.32 -15.72
C GLY A 423 12.07 14.43 -14.80
N THR A 424 12.26 14.86 -13.55
CA THR A 424 12.99 14.11 -12.51
C THR A 424 12.03 13.66 -11.41
N GLU A 425 12.47 12.69 -10.60
CA GLU A 425 11.73 12.20 -9.44
C GLU A 425 12.35 12.73 -8.14
N LEU A 426 11.52 12.93 -7.11
CA LEU A 426 11.97 13.20 -5.75
C LEU A 426 12.41 11.89 -5.09
N PRO A 427 13.23 11.95 -4.00
CA PRO A 427 13.55 10.76 -3.23
C PRO A 427 12.29 10.01 -2.80
N SER A 428 12.19 8.74 -3.20
CA SER A 428 11.08 7.86 -2.84
C SER A 428 11.24 7.27 -1.45
N ASN A 429 10.22 6.60 -0.95
CA ASN A 429 10.30 5.73 0.21
C ASN A 429 11.50 4.78 0.08
N HIS A 430 12.09 4.37 1.20
CA HIS A 430 13.33 3.59 1.36
C HIS A 430 14.62 4.35 0.96
N SER A 431 14.52 5.57 0.47
CA SER A 431 15.69 6.40 0.24
C SER A 431 16.24 7.00 1.55
N PRO A 432 17.57 7.08 1.75
CA PRO A 432 18.15 7.82 2.87
C PRO A 432 17.85 9.33 2.85
N LEU A 433 17.29 9.83 1.76
CA LEU A 433 16.89 11.22 1.56
C LEU A 433 15.36 11.41 1.57
N PHE A 434 14.59 10.36 1.92
CA PHE A 434 13.15 10.46 2.02
C PHE A 434 12.76 11.39 3.18
N ALA A 435 12.11 12.51 2.86
CA ALA A 435 11.70 13.52 3.82
C ALA A 435 10.38 14.12 3.37
N PRO A 436 9.24 13.66 3.91
CA PRO A 436 7.95 14.27 3.61
C PRO A 436 7.86 15.68 4.17
N ASP A 437 7.06 16.54 3.53
CA ASP A 437 6.63 17.82 4.08
C ASP A 437 5.56 17.57 5.15
N VAL A 438 6.03 17.51 6.39
CA VAL A 438 5.28 16.88 7.50
C VAL A 438 3.99 17.60 7.82
N ASP A 439 4.01 18.93 8.00
CA ASP A 439 2.85 19.68 8.48
C ASP A 439 1.64 19.52 7.55
N PRO A 440 1.74 19.79 6.23
CA PRO A 440 0.60 19.63 5.34
C PRO A 440 0.24 18.15 5.08
N ALA A 441 1.21 17.23 5.12
CA ALA A 441 0.94 15.80 4.95
C ALA A 441 0.22 15.21 6.16
N LEU A 442 0.68 15.49 7.38
CA LEU A 442 0.06 15.04 8.62
C LEU A 442 -1.36 15.60 8.78
N HIS A 443 -1.53 16.91 8.55
CA HIS A 443 -2.85 17.52 8.58
C HIS A 443 -3.81 16.86 7.58
N ALA A 444 -3.35 16.64 6.35
CA ALA A 444 -4.14 15.97 5.32
C ALA A 444 -4.45 14.51 5.69
N GLY A 445 -3.51 13.78 6.27
CA GLY A 445 -3.72 12.41 6.76
C GLY A 445 -4.84 12.36 7.80
N ILE A 446 -4.78 13.19 8.84
CA ILE A 446 -5.78 13.25 9.90
C ILE A 446 -7.18 13.54 9.33
N VAL A 447 -7.33 14.62 8.53
CA VAL A 447 -8.66 15.00 8.03
C VAL A 447 -9.20 13.98 7.01
N ALA A 448 -8.34 13.34 6.24
CA ALA A 448 -8.70 12.29 5.30
C ALA A 448 -9.22 11.03 6.02
N GLU A 449 -8.49 10.55 7.02
CA GLU A 449 -8.90 9.38 7.82
C GLU A 449 -10.20 9.65 8.57
N VAL A 450 -10.34 10.81 9.23
CA VAL A 450 -11.60 11.21 9.90
C VAL A 450 -12.77 11.20 8.93
N ALA A 451 -12.62 11.79 7.73
CA ALA A 451 -13.69 11.84 6.73
C ALA A 451 -14.09 10.44 6.23
N VAL A 452 -13.11 9.57 5.99
CA VAL A 452 -13.33 8.17 5.60
C VAL A 452 -14.05 7.41 6.72
N LEU A 453 -13.57 7.50 7.96
CA LEU A 453 -14.14 6.80 9.10
C LEU A 453 -15.57 7.26 9.41
N GLN A 454 -15.82 8.57 9.42
CA GLN A 454 -17.18 9.09 9.63
C GLN A 454 -18.15 8.63 8.53
N ASN A 455 -17.73 8.58 7.26
CA ASN A 455 -18.55 8.07 6.19
C ASN A 455 -18.90 6.60 6.37
N LEU A 456 -17.93 5.77 6.76
CA LEU A 456 -18.11 4.33 6.95
C LEU A 456 -18.91 4.01 8.22
N LEU A 457 -18.60 4.66 9.34
CA LEU A 457 -19.27 4.44 10.62
C LEU A 457 -20.73 4.92 10.62
N ASN A 458 -21.11 5.86 9.75
CA ASN A 458 -22.48 6.31 9.57
C ASN A 458 -23.26 5.48 8.53
N ALA A 459 -22.64 4.49 7.89
CA ALA A 459 -23.34 3.52 7.05
C ALA A 459 -23.92 2.39 7.89
N SER A 460 -24.98 1.74 7.41
CA SER A 460 -25.43 0.49 8.01
C SER A 460 -24.55 -0.69 7.59
N VAL A 461 -24.44 -1.70 8.45
CA VAL A 461 -23.71 -2.96 8.12
C VAL A 461 -24.25 -3.60 6.84
N GLU A 462 -25.57 -3.55 6.63
CA GLU A 462 -26.21 -4.09 5.42
C GLU A 462 -25.77 -3.31 4.16
N GLU A 463 -25.72 -1.99 4.25
CA GLU A 463 -25.24 -1.13 3.17
C GLU A 463 -23.78 -1.42 2.80
N LEU A 464 -22.89 -1.53 3.78
CA LEU A 464 -21.48 -1.87 3.55
C LEU A 464 -21.35 -3.26 2.92
N ARG A 465 -22.06 -4.26 3.41
CA ARG A 465 -22.05 -5.62 2.85
C ARG A 465 -22.54 -5.66 1.41
N LYS A 466 -23.63 -4.93 1.08
CA LYS A 466 -24.11 -4.83 -0.29
C LYS A 466 -23.11 -4.13 -1.21
N LEU A 467 -22.48 -3.06 -0.71
CA LEU A 467 -21.48 -2.29 -1.46
C LEU A 467 -20.24 -3.12 -1.79
N THR A 468 -19.82 -3.96 -0.85
CA THR A 468 -18.56 -4.73 -0.93
C THR A 468 -18.75 -6.18 -1.38
N ALA A 469 -20.00 -6.61 -1.68
CA ALA A 469 -20.28 -7.94 -2.19
C ALA A 469 -19.49 -8.21 -3.49
N PRO A 470 -18.94 -9.41 -3.66
CA PRO A 470 -18.35 -9.82 -4.94
C PRO A 470 -19.42 -9.76 -6.05
N ASN A 471 -19.07 -9.19 -7.19
CA ASN A 471 -19.91 -9.18 -8.40
C ASN A 471 -20.03 -10.56 -9.00
#